data_b1fb5091dec2f3cd537fbb01595ccbdd
#
_entry.id   b1fb5091dec2f3cd537fbb01595ccbdd
#
_cell.length_a   1.000
_cell.length_b   1.000
_cell.length_c   1.000
_cell.angle_alpha   90.00
_cell.angle_beta   90.00
_cell.angle_gamma   90.00
#
_symmetry.space_group_name_H-M   'P 1'
#
loop_
_entity.id
_entity.type
_entity.pdbx_description
1 polymer ?
#
loop_
_entity_poly.entity_id
_entity_poly.type
_entity_poly.pdbx_seq_one_letter_code
_entity_poly.pdbx_strand_id
1 'polypeptide(L)'
;MPAAGAAAHPARGVKRSTGRLAARFSALRARDEAAFVPFLMAGDRGLDCTARLLDAVVDAGADVIELGVPFSDPMADGPIHQRAAERALRAGTTLRGVLDLVAEFRKRSDVPVLLFGYANPFVRFGPARLAEAAAAAGVDALLCVDTPPEEADELRLPLRAAGLDMIFLLAPTSTPGRIRRVLKSASGFVYFVSVLGVTGTKAAAPERITKLVREIRDETALPVGVGFGISTPEQAASVAAISDAVIVGSALSKLVEEAASDDAAVDAVRDLSARLKQATRRGGPS
;
A
#
# COMPACT_ATOMS: atom_id res chain seq x y z
N MET A 1 -25.44 -0.29 37.93
CA MET A 1 -25.30 -1.36 36.97
C MET A 1 -24.05 -1.06 36.15
N PRO A 2 -22.93 -1.83 36.24
CA PRO A 2 -21.74 -1.57 35.47
C PRO A 2 -21.89 -2.10 34.04
N ALA A 3 -21.39 -1.30 33.07
CA ALA A 3 -21.37 -1.59 31.65
C ALA A 3 -20.54 -2.86 31.35
N ALA A 4 -21.11 -3.72 30.52
CA ALA A 4 -20.52 -4.97 30.09
C ALA A 4 -19.25 -4.71 29.26
N GLY A 5 -18.12 -5.27 29.69
CA GLY A 5 -16.86 -5.22 29.02
C GLY A 5 -16.92 -5.95 27.65
N ALA A 6 -16.38 -5.29 26.64
CA ALA A 6 -16.18 -5.88 25.34
C ALA A 6 -15.22 -7.07 25.45
N ALA A 7 -15.73 -8.27 25.24
CA ALA A 7 -14.94 -9.50 25.24
C ALA A 7 -13.99 -9.49 24.04
N ALA A 8 -12.69 -9.47 24.31
CA ALA A 8 -11.65 -9.68 23.33
C ALA A 8 -11.75 -11.12 22.77
N HIS A 9 -12.12 -11.26 21.49
CA HIS A 9 -12.10 -12.55 20.79
C HIS A 9 -10.65 -12.89 20.46
N PRO A 10 -10.13 -14.06 20.86
CA PRO A 10 -8.79 -14.48 20.48
C PRO A 10 -8.79 -14.99 19.03
N ALA A 11 -8.30 -14.18 18.12
CA ALA A 11 -8.03 -14.63 16.75
C ALA A 11 -6.93 -15.71 16.77
N ARG A 12 -7.30 -16.98 16.59
CA ARG A 12 -6.40 -18.11 16.50
C ARG A 12 -5.67 -18.09 15.15
N GLY A 13 -4.34 -17.98 15.14
CA GLY A 13 -3.49 -18.57 14.10
C GLY A 13 -2.80 -17.64 13.12
N VAL A 14 -2.97 -16.32 13.15
CA VAL A 14 -2.17 -15.41 12.31
C VAL A 14 -0.89 -15.05 13.08
N LYS A 15 0.29 -15.53 12.60
CA LYS A 15 1.57 -15.05 13.15
C LYS A 15 1.66 -13.56 12.87
N ARG A 16 1.72 -12.76 13.95
CA ARG A 16 1.97 -11.32 13.85
C ARG A 16 3.31 -11.11 13.14
N SER A 17 3.34 -10.27 12.12
CA SER A 17 4.57 -9.68 11.60
C SER A 17 5.35 -9.04 12.76
N THR A 18 6.67 -9.19 12.76
CA THR A 18 7.56 -8.59 13.78
C THR A 18 8.42 -7.48 13.20
N GLY A 19 8.25 -7.16 11.91
CA GLY A 19 9.06 -6.18 11.19
C GLY A 19 8.62 -4.72 11.40
N ARG A 20 9.27 -3.82 10.65
CA ARG A 20 9.00 -2.37 10.65
C ARG A 20 7.53 -2.05 10.40
N LEU A 21 6.86 -2.80 9.50
CA LEU A 21 5.45 -2.61 9.17
C LEU A 21 4.54 -2.83 10.38
N ALA A 22 4.73 -3.93 11.13
CA ALA A 22 3.97 -4.20 12.35
C ALA A 22 4.23 -3.18 13.45
N ALA A 23 5.49 -2.76 13.62
CA ALA A 23 5.85 -1.73 14.59
C ALA A 23 5.19 -0.39 14.26
N ARG A 24 5.15 -0.01 12.96
CA ARG A 24 4.49 1.21 12.50
C ARG A 24 3.00 1.19 12.78
N PHE A 25 2.28 0.14 12.40
CA PHE A 25 0.84 0.03 12.68
C PHE A 25 0.53 -0.01 14.19
N SER A 26 1.39 -0.64 14.99
CA SER A 26 1.23 -0.64 16.46
C SER A 26 1.37 0.76 17.03
N ALA A 27 2.37 1.53 16.60
CA ALA A 27 2.57 2.90 17.05
C ALA A 27 1.43 3.84 16.62
N LEU A 28 0.90 3.68 15.41
CA LEU A 28 -0.25 4.46 14.93
C LEU A 28 -1.52 4.14 15.71
N ARG A 29 -1.77 2.87 15.98
CA ARG A 29 -2.93 2.44 16.80
C ARG A 29 -2.87 3.03 18.22
N ALA A 30 -1.68 3.11 18.83
CA ALA A 30 -1.51 3.72 20.15
C ALA A 30 -1.81 5.23 20.17
N ARG A 31 -1.74 5.90 19.01
CA ARG A 31 -2.06 7.34 18.85
C ARG A 31 -3.45 7.58 18.25
N ASP A 32 -4.23 6.52 18.01
CA ASP A 32 -5.49 6.57 17.26
C ASP A 32 -5.38 7.28 15.91
N GLU A 33 -4.34 6.95 15.16
CA GLU A 33 -4.09 7.45 13.80
C GLU A 33 -4.22 6.33 12.76
N ALA A 34 -4.73 6.65 11.57
CA ALA A 34 -4.61 5.79 10.40
C ALA A 34 -3.26 6.04 9.71
N ALA A 35 -2.65 4.99 9.15
CA ALA A 35 -1.45 5.14 8.34
C ALA A 35 -1.74 5.93 7.06
N PHE A 36 -0.85 6.83 6.68
CA PHE A 36 -0.81 7.41 5.34
C PHE A 36 0.16 6.59 4.48
N VAL A 37 -0.36 6.04 3.37
CA VAL A 37 0.38 5.16 2.46
C VAL A 37 0.37 5.75 1.06
N PRO A 38 1.37 6.59 0.68
CA PRO A 38 1.53 7.06 -0.69
C PRO A 38 2.03 5.94 -1.60
N PHE A 39 1.42 5.82 -2.79
CA PHE A 39 1.94 5.02 -3.90
C PHE A 39 2.78 5.90 -4.82
N LEU A 40 3.96 5.41 -5.19
CA LEU A 40 4.84 6.02 -6.19
C LEU A 40 5.26 4.95 -7.20
N MET A 41 5.18 5.24 -8.50
CA MET A 41 5.72 4.36 -9.53
C MET A 41 7.22 4.56 -9.62
N ALA A 42 8.01 3.51 -9.34
CA ALA A 42 9.46 3.57 -9.43
C ALA A 42 9.91 3.84 -10.87
N GLY A 43 10.73 4.86 -11.04
CA GLY A 43 11.25 5.24 -12.35
C GLY A 43 10.34 6.13 -13.19
N ASP A 44 9.17 6.52 -12.69
CA ASP A 44 8.38 7.59 -13.31
C ASP A 44 9.20 8.88 -13.22
N ARG A 45 9.62 9.42 -14.37
CA ARG A 45 10.66 10.47 -14.51
C ARG A 45 12.09 10.02 -14.11
N GLY A 46 12.36 8.71 -14.05
CA GLY A 46 13.67 8.14 -13.69
C GLY A 46 13.81 7.81 -12.20
N LEU A 47 14.79 6.96 -11.86
CA LEU A 47 15.03 6.51 -10.48
C LEU A 47 15.56 7.63 -9.58
N ASP A 48 16.31 8.58 -10.11
CA ASP A 48 16.81 9.74 -9.34
C ASP A 48 15.66 10.65 -8.88
N CYS A 49 14.69 10.91 -9.77
CA CYS A 49 13.47 11.62 -9.37
C CYS A 49 12.68 10.82 -8.33
N THR A 50 12.57 9.49 -8.50
CA THR A 50 11.90 8.63 -7.52
C THR A 50 12.58 8.68 -6.15
N ALA A 51 13.91 8.70 -6.08
CA ALA A 51 14.64 8.84 -4.82
C ALA A 51 14.24 10.12 -4.08
N ARG A 52 14.12 11.24 -4.79
CA ARG A 52 13.68 12.53 -4.25
C ARG A 52 12.21 12.54 -3.84
N LEU A 53 11.35 11.85 -4.60
CA LEU A 53 9.94 11.66 -4.26
C LEU A 53 9.76 10.82 -2.98
N LEU A 54 10.60 9.77 -2.80
CA LEU A 54 10.62 8.98 -1.56
C LEU A 54 10.96 9.86 -0.34
N ASP A 55 11.99 10.71 -0.46
CA ASP A 55 12.34 11.64 0.61
C ASP A 55 11.21 12.64 0.87
N ALA A 56 10.59 13.19 -0.18
CA ALA A 56 9.49 14.14 -0.07
C ALA A 56 8.27 13.57 0.66
N VAL A 57 7.88 12.33 0.39
CA VAL A 57 6.74 11.71 1.09
C VAL A 57 7.09 11.35 2.54
N VAL A 58 8.33 11.01 2.84
CA VAL A 58 8.81 10.78 4.22
C VAL A 58 8.77 12.08 5.01
N ASP A 59 9.29 13.16 4.46
CA ASP A 59 9.27 14.51 5.07
C ASP A 59 7.83 14.98 5.33
N ALA A 60 6.91 14.61 4.43
CA ALA A 60 5.48 14.86 4.56
C ALA A 60 4.77 13.96 5.60
N GLY A 61 5.47 12.96 6.16
CA GLY A 61 4.98 12.10 7.22
C GLY A 61 4.35 10.78 6.74
N ALA A 62 4.76 10.25 5.60
CA ALA A 62 4.34 8.91 5.17
C ALA A 62 4.67 7.85 6.23
N ASP A 63 3.72 6.98 6.50
CA ASP A 63 3.85 5.89 7.48
C ASP A 63 4.33 4.58 6.87
N VAL A 64 3.93 4.32 5.64
CA VAL A 64 4.35 3.20 4.78
C VAL A 64 4.43 3.74 3.36
N ILE A 65 5.38 3.28 2.57
CA ILE A 65 5.48 3.64 1.15
C ILE A 65 5.11 2.43 0.31
N GLU A 66 4.20 2.62 -0.64
CA GLU A 66 3.89 1.65 -1.67
C GLU A 66 4.66 2.03 -2.94
N LEU A 67 5.65 1.20 -3.31
CA LEU A 67 6.53 1.45 -4.45
C LEU A 67 6.20 0.52 -5.61
N GLY A 68 5.64 1.10 -6.68
CA GLY A 68 5.25 0.38 -7.89
C GLY A 68 6.45 -0.10 -8.69
N VAL A 69 6.47 -1.38 -9.03
CA VAL A 69 7.40 -1.98 -9.98
C VAL A 69 6.78 -1.91 -11.37
N PRO A 70 7.38 -1.18 -12.34
CA PRO A 70 6.76 -1.00 -13.64
C PRO A 70 6.67 -2.32 -14.41
N PHE A 71 5.55 -2.51 -15.11
CA PHE A 71 5.27 -3.66 -15.95
C PHE A 71 4.61 -3.21 -17.25
N SER A 72 4.86 -3.94 -18.36
CA SER A 72 4.37 -3.57 -19.69
C SER A 72 2.86 -3.76 -19.87
N ASP A 73 2.27 -4.70 -19.10
CA ASP A 73 0.89 -5.13 -19.30
C ASP A 73 0.08 -5.01 -17.99
N PRO A 74 -0.06 -3.80 -17.42
CA PRO A 74 -0.63 -3.59 -16.09
C PRO A 74 -2.17 -3.58 -16.12
N MET A 75 -2.76 -4.75 -16.36
CA MET A 75 -4.20 -4.96 -16.65
C MET A 75 -5.14 -4.51 -15.51
N ALA A 76 -4.67 -4.50 -14.27
CA ALA A 76 -5.48 -4.09 -13.12
C ALA A 76 -5.35 -2.57 -12.81
N ASP A 77 -4.40 -1.89 -13.44
CA ASP A 77 -4.14 -0.47 -13.18
C ASP A 77 -5.03 0.45 -14.00
N GLY A 78 -5.38 1.58 -13.40
CA GLY A 78 -6.04 2.68 -14.10
C GLY A 78 -5.07 3.42 -15.05
N PRO A 79 -5.61 4.23 -16.00
CA PRO A 79 -4.82 4.86 -17.07
C PRO A 79 -3.63 5.70 -16.57
N ILE A 80 -3.75 6.35 -15.41
CA ILE A 80 -2.67 7.18 -14.83
C ILE A 80 -1.48 6.30 -14.45
N HIS A 81 -1.72 5.17 -13.77
CA HIS A 81 -0.67 4.24 -13.36
C HIS A 81 -0.07 3.51 -14.56
N GLN A 82 -0.89 3.16 -15.57
CA GLN A 82 -0.41 2.57 -16.83
C GLN A 82 0.59 3.50 -17.53
N ARG A 83 0.26 4.81 -17.66
CA ARG A 83 1.19 5.78 -18.25
C ARG A 83 2.45 6.01 -17.40
N ALA A 84 2.32 5.98 -16.06
CA ALA A 84 3.47 6.06 -15.17
C ALA A 84 4.41 4.85 -15.35
N ALA A 85 3.86 3.64 -15.44
CA ALA A 85 4.63 2.43 -15.71
C ALA A 85 5.32 2.49 -17.10
N GLU A 86 4.62 2.98 -18.12
CA GLU A 86 5.19 3.16 -19.47
C GLU A 86 6.35 4.14 -19.47
N ARG A 87 6.23 5.31 -18.79
CA ARG A 87 7.35 6.27 -18.66
C ARG A 87 8.53 5.66 -17.92
N ALA A 88 8.26 4.91 -16.83
CA ALA A 88 9.31 4.23 -16.07
C ALA A 88 10.06 3.17 -16.90
N LEU A 89 9.35 2.38 -17.69
CA LEU A 89 9.96 1.39 -18.58
C LEU A 89 10.77 2.05 -19.69
N ARG A 90 10.28 3.15 -20.28
CA ARG A 90 11.05 3.94 -21.27
C ARG A 90 12.32 4.54 -20.68
N ALA A 91 12.31 4.89 -19.39
CA ALA A 91 13.50 5.33 -18.67
C ALA A 91 14.46 4.19 -18.29
N GLY A 92 14.16 2.94 -18.69
CA GLY A 92 15.00 1.78 -18.43
C GLY A 92 14.91 1.19 -17.03
N THR A 93 13.84 1.50 -16.30
CA THR A 93 13.65 0.99 -14.94
C THR A 93 13.44 -0.52 -14.94
N THR A 94 14.19 -1.21 -14.08
CA THR A 94 14.11 -2.66 -13.88
C THR A 94 13.83 -2.97 -12.41
N LEU A 95 13.31 -4.18 -12.13
CA LEU A 95 13.13 -4.64 -10.73
C LEU A 95 14.44 -4.60 -9.92
N ARG A 96 15.60 -4.91 -10.56
CA ARG A 96 16.90 -4.76 -9.93
C ARG A 96 17.16 -3.32 -9.51
N GLY A 97 16.97 -2.36 -10.42
CA GLY A 97 17.14 -0.94 -10.12
C GLY A 97 16.19 -0.44 -9.03
N VAL A 98 14.96 -0.97 -8.96
CA VAL A 98 14.03 -0.67 -7.86
C VAL A 98 14.55 -1.20 -6.52
N LEU A 99 15.10 -2.41 -6.48
CA LEU A 99 15.70 -2.96 -5.26
C LEU A 99 16.94 -2.17 -4.82
N ASP A 100 17.78 -1.77 -5.75
CA ASP A 100 18.96 -0.93 -5.49
C ASP A 100 18.54 0.45 -4.95
N LEU A 101 17.48 1.06 -5.50
CA LEU A 101 16.88 2.30 -4.99
C LEU A 101 16.39 2.13 -3.54
N VAL A 102 15.71 1.02 -3.21
CA VAL A 102 15.25 0.76 -1.85
C VAL A 102 16.44 0.59 -0.90
N ALA A 103 17.51 -0.11 -1.32
CA ALA A 103 18.71 -0.28 -0.51
C ALA A 103 19.39 1.07 -0.18
N GLU A 104 19.47 1.98 -1.14
CA GLU A 104 19.97 3.34 -0.89
C GLU A 104 19.04 4.15 0.01
N PHE A 105 17.74 4.09 -0.22
CA PHE A 105 16.74 4.74 0.63
C PHE A 105 16.83 4.25 2.09
N ARG A 106 17.07 2.96 2.29
CA ARG A 106 17.15 2.36 3.62
C ARG A 106 18.32 2.85 4.46
N LYS A 107 19.36 3.43 3.86
CA LYS A 107 20.49 4.02 4.60
C LYS A 107 20.10 5.27 5.42
N ARG A 108 18.95 5.90 5.09
CA ARG A 108 18.50 7.16 5.68
C ARG A 108 17.06 7.15 6.22
N SER A 109 16.31 6.04 6.03
CA SER A 109 14.91 5.97 6.45
C SER A 109 14.50 4.58 6.86
N ASP A 110 13.78 4.50 8.00
CA ASP A 110 13.15 3.28 8.52
C ASP A 110 11.65 3.17 8.17
N VAL A 111 11.13 4.07 7.33
CA VAL A 111 9.74 4.00 6.86
C VAL A 111 9.54 2.70 6.08
N PRO A 112 8.56 1.84 6.44
CA PRO A 112 8.32 0.58 5.73
C PRO A 112 8.07 0.79 4.24
N VAL A 113 8.65 -0.08 3.41
CA VAL A 113 8.49 -0.09 1.95
C VAL A 113 7.81 -1.39 1.52
N LEU A 114 6.70 -1.25 0.82
CA LEU A 114 5.94 -2.31 0.19
C LEU A 114 6.19 -2.26 -1.33
N LEU A 115 6.69 -3.34 -1.94
CA LEU A 115 6.70 -3.46 -3.40
C LEU A 115 5.32 -3.84 -3.92
N PHE A 116 4.82 -3.06 -4.86
CA PHE A 116 3.56 -3.29 -5.57
C PHE A 116 3.85 -3.65 -7.02
N GLY A 117 3.32 -4.77 -7.52
CA GLY A 117 3.57 -5.16 -8.90
C GLY A 117 2.77 -6.38 -9.35
N TYR A 118 3.22 -6.98 -10.42
CA TYR A 118 2.58 -8.10 -11.10
C TYR A 118 3.41 -9.37 -11.01
N ALA A 119 2.77 -10.53 -11.16
CA ALA A 119 3.42 -11.84 -11.06
C ALA A 119 4.57 -12.02 -12.05
N ASN A 120 4.37 -11.61 -13.30
CA ASN A 120 5.36 -11.86 -14.37
C ASN A 120 6.76 -11.29 -14.03
N PRO A 121 6.96 -10.00 -13.68
CA PRO A 121 8.27 -9.49 -13.24
C PRO A 121 8.85 -10.24 -12.06
N PHE A 122 8.02 -10.60 -11.08
CA PHE A 122 8.45 -11.27 -9.85
C PHE A 122 8.88 -12.72 -10.09
N VAL A 123 8.07 -13.49 -10.81
CA VAL A 123 8.35 -14.88 -11.17
C VAL A 123 9.56 -14.98 -12.09
N ARG A 124 9.66 -14.06 -13.09
CA ARG A 124 10.81 -14.00 -13.98
C ARG A 124 12.12 -13.66 -13.26
N PHE A 125 12.08 -12.86 -12.21
CA PHE A 125 13.25 -12.59 -11.36
C PHE A 125 13.67 -13.84 -10.58
N GLY A 126 12.74 -14.74 -10.29
CA GLY A 126 12.87 -15.96 -9.52
C GLY A 126 12.42 -15.73 -8.06
N PRO A 127 11.36 -16.41 -7.59
CA PRO A 127 10.73 -16.13 -6.28
C PRO A 127 11.68 -16.17 -5.09
N ALA A 128 12.54 -17.19 -5.01
CA ALA A 128 13.53 -17.30 -3.92
C ALA A 128 14.57 -16.17 -4.00
N ARG A 129 15.12 -15.91 -5.19
CA ARG A 129 16.07 -14.82 -5.42
C ARG A 129 15.48 -13.45 -5.15
N LEU A 130 14.18 -13.27 -5.49
CA LEU A 130 13.45 -12.04 -5.19
C LEU A 130 13.33 -11.82 -3.68
N ALA A 131 12.94 -12.86 -2.94
CA ALA A 131 12.76 -12.77 -1.50
C ALA A 131 14.09 -12.42 -0.79
N GLU A 132 15.20 -13.07 -1.17
CA GLU A 132 16.54 -12.77 -0.65
C GLU A 132 16.97 -11.34 -0.99
N ALA A 133 16.85 -10.93 -2.27
CA ALA A 133 17.26 -9.61 -2.72
C ALA A 133 16.39 -8.49 -2.12
N ALA A 134 15.08 -8.70 -2.00
CA ALA A 134 14.17 -7.74 -1.38
C ALA A 134 14.43 -7.57 0.12
N ALA A 135 14.69 -8.68 0.85
CA ALA A 135 15.07 -8.62 2.25
C ALA A 135 16.41 -7.90 2.45
N ALA A 136 17.41 -8.21 1.62
CA ALA A 136 18.72 -7.55 1.65
C ALA A 136 18.63 -6.04 1.33
N ALA A 137 17.75 -5.65 0.41
CA ALA A 137 17.47 -4.25 0.10
C ALA A 137 16.67 -3.53 1.21
N GLY A 138 16.09 -4.27 2.15
CA GLY A 138 15.30 -3.72 3.25
C GLY A 138 13.84 -3.43 2.88
N VAL A 139 13.29 -4.13 1.89
CA VAL A 139 11.84 -4.19 1.64
C VAL A 139 11.14 -4.85 2.83
N ASP A 140 9.92 -4.47 3.13
CA ASP A 140 9.14 -5.01 4.24
C ASP A 140 8.02 -5.94 3.80
N ALA A 141 7.44 -5.68 2.64
CA ALA A 141 6.32 -6.44 2.12
C ALA A 141 6.29 -6.45 0.59
N LEU A 142 5.48 -7.37 0.04
CA LEU A 142 5.16 -7.43 -1.38
C LEU A 142 3.66 -7.58 -1.57
N LEU A 143 3.11 -6.85 -2.54
CA LEU A 143 1.77 -7.01 -3.07
C LEU A 143 1.86 -7.40 -4.55
N CYS A 144 1.33 -8.57 -4.88
CA CYS A 144 1.21 -9.03 -6.26
C CYS A 144 -0.26 -8.94 -6.68
N VAL A 145 -0.55 -8.05 -7.63
CA VAL A 145 -1.92 -7.62 -7.96
C VAL A 145 -2.74 -8.75 -8.57
N ASP A 146 -2.11 -9.54 -9.41
CA ASP A 146 -2.72 -10.60 -10.23
C ASP A 146 -2.51 -12.02 -9.66
N THR A 147 -1.97 -12.13 -8.43
CA THR A 147 -1.78 -13.44 -7.79
C THR A 147 -2.82 -13.66 -6.69
N PRO A 148 -3.79 -14.56 -6.91
CA PRO A 148 -4.76 -14.91 -5.88
C PRO A 148 -4.12 -15.78 -4.77
N PRO A 149 -4.68 -15.79 -3.54
CA PRO A 149 -4.11 -16.57 -2.43
C PRO A 149 -3.87 -18.04 -2.72
N GLU A 150 -4.67 -18.62 -3.62
CA GLU A 150 -4.60 -20.02 -4.04
C GLU A 150 -3.34 -20.35 -4.85
N GLU A 151 -2.78 -19.38 -5.54
CA GLU A 151 -1.61 -19.48 -6.42
C GLU A 151 -0.36 -18.81 -5.84
N ALA A 152 -0.52 -18.16 -4.67
CA ALA A 152 0.51 -17.29 -4.13
C ALA A 152 1.69 -18.03 -3.48
N ASP A 153 1.60 -19.33 -3.23
CA ASP A 153 2.62 -20.06 -2.43
C ASP A 153 4.02 -20.01 -3.05
N GLU A 154 4.12 -19.93 -4.36
CA GLU A 154 5.40 -19.77 -5.05
C GLU A 154 6.15 -18.49 -4.65
N LEU A 155 5.43 -17.39 -4.45
CA LEU A 155 5.99 -16.12 -3.95
C LEU A 155 5.94 -16.05 -2.42
N ARG A 156 4.81 -16.41 -1.83
CA ARG A 156 4.53 -16.24 -0.41
C ARG A 156 5.47 -17.02 0.51
N LEU A 157 5.80 -18.27 0.16
CA LEU A 157 6.65 -19.10 1.03
C LEU A 157 8.09 -18.58 1.09
N PRO A 158 8.76 -18.24 -0.04
CA PRO A 158 10.08 -17.61 0.01
C PRO A 158 10.08 -16.25 0.73
N LEU A 159 9.09 -15.37 0.46
CA LEU A 159 8.97 -14.09 1.14
C LEU A 159 8.88 -14.27 2.66
N ARG A 160 8.02 -15.17 3.11
CA ARG A 160 7.88 -15.48 4.54
C ARG A 160 9.15 -16.03 5.16
N ALA A 161 9.88 -16.90 4.44
CA ALA A 161 11.16 -17.44 4.90
C ALA A 161 12.23 -16.34 5.06
N ALA A 162 12.16 -15.30 4.21
CA ALA A 162 13.02 -14.12 4.26
C ALA A 162 12.53 -13.04 5.26
N GLY A 163 11.42 -13.28 5.99
CA GLY A 163 10.85 -12.33 6.96
C GLY A 163 10.03 -11.19 6.34
N LEU A 164 9.63 -11.32 5.08
CA LEU A 164 8.80 -10.35 4.37
C LEU A 164 7.32 -10.69 4.46
N ASP A 165 6.48 -9.67 4.53
CA ASP A 165 5.03 -9.82 4.48
C ASP A 165 4.51 -9.95 3.05
N MET A 166 3.37 -10.63 2.87
CA MET A 166 2.63 -10.63 1.62
C MET A 166 1.23 -10.08 1.83
N ILE A 167 0.95 -8.97 1.14
CA ILE A 167 -0.30 -8.23 1.19
C ILE A 167 -1.23 -8.78 0.11
N PHE A 168 -2.52 -8.91 0.41
CA PHE A 168 -3.55 -9.34 -0.55
C PHE A 168 -4.67 -8.32 -0.66
N LEU A 169 -5.27 -8.29 -1.86
CA LEU A 169 -6.37 -7.41 -2.20
C LEU A 169 -7.73 -8.03 -1.87
N LEU A 170 -8.61 -7.21 -1.32
CA LEU A 170 -10.04 -7.44 -1.23
C LEU A 170 -10.80 -6.33 -1.96
N ALA A 171 -11.95 -6.66 -2.53
CA ALA A 171 -12.80 -5.73 -3.27
C ALA A 171 -14.24 -5.79 -2.75
N PRO A 172 -15.11 -4.81 -3.07
CA PRO A 172 -16.53 -4.82 -2.70
C PRO A 172 -17.31 -6.03 -3.21
N THR A 173 -16.76 -6.74 -4.19
CA THR A 173 -17.32 -7.98 -4.77
C THR A 173 -16.80 -9.24 -4.09
N SER A 174 -15.86 -9.13 -3.13
CA SER A 174 -15.32 -10.28 -2.42
C SER A 174 -16.39 -10.95 -1.58
N THR A 175 -16.59 -12.27 -1.81
CA THR A 175 -17.50 -13.06 -1.01
C THR A 175 -16.93 -13.37 0.36
N PRO A 176 -17.74 -13.73 1.38
CA PRO A 176 -17.23 -14.11 2.70
C PRO A 176 -16.20 -15.26 2.65
N GLY A 177 -16.38 -16.24 1.75
CA GLY A 177 -15.40 -17.31 1.53
C GLY A 177 -14.06 -16.78 1.00
N ARG A 178 -14.09 -15.80 0.10
CA ARG A 178 -12.90 -15.14 -0.42
C ARG A 178 -12.20 -14.33 0.68
N ILE A 179 -12.96 -13.57 1.47
CA ILE A 179 -12.41 -12.79 2.60
C ILE A 179 -11.64 -13.72 3.54
N ARG A 180 -12.25 -14.78 4.05
CA ARG A 180 -11.58 -15.73 4.95
C ARG A 180 -10.32 -16.36 4.34
N ARG A 181 -10.32 -16.66 3.04
CA ARG A 181 -9.16 -17.23 2.34
C ARG A 181 -8.01 -16.23 2.26
N VAL A 182 -8.31 -15.00 1.88
CA VAL A 182 -7.33 -13.89 1.89
C VAL A 182 -6.76 -13.69 3.29
N LEU A 183 -7.60 -13.57 4.31
CA LEU A 183 -7.17 -13.34 5.69
C LEU A 183 -6.26 -14.47 6.24
N LYS A 184 -6.47 -15.71 5.79
CA LYS A 184 -5.63 -16.87 6.17
C LYS A 184 -4.23 -16.80 5.55
N SER A 185 -4.10 -16.19 4.38
CA SER A 185 -2.85 -16.13 3.60
C SER A 185 -2.07 -14.83 3.80
N ALA A 186 -2.77 -13.73 4.12
CA ALA A 186 -2.20 -12.40 4.28
C ALA A 186 -1.32 -12.27 5.52
N SER A 187 -0.34 -11.37 5.42
CA SER A 187 0.43 -10.85 6.56
C SER A 187 0.68 -9.34 6.36
N GLY A 188 1.20 -8.65 7.37
CA GLY A 188 1.37 -7.20 7.35
C GLY A 188 0.04 -6.46 7.52
N PHE A 189 -0.71 -6.27 6.46
CA PHE A 189 -2.07 -5.72 6.46
C PHE A 189 -2.90 -6.28 5.30
N VAL A 190 -4.20 -5.99 5.28
CA VAL A 190 -5.11 -6.34 4.17
C VAL A 190 -5.46 -5.07 3.41
N TYR A 191 -5.35 -5.11 2.09
CA TYR A 191 -5.66 -3.98 1.23
C TYR A 191 -7.08 -4.13 0.67
N PHE A 192 -7.98 -3.24 1.06
CA PHE A 192 -9.32 -3.16 0.50
C PHE A 192 -9.37 -2.09 -0.60
N VAL A 193 -9.55 -2.55 -1.85
CA VAL A 193 -9.68 -1.66 -3.01
C VAL A 193 -11.14 -1.22 -3.13
N SER A 194 -11.44 0.02 -2.73
CA SER A 194 -12.77 0.60 -2.89
C SER A 194 -12.88 1.33 -4.22
N VAL A 195 -13.91 1.03 -5.01
CA VAL A 195 -14.20 1.80 -6.23
C VAL A 195 -15.04 3.01 -5.84
N LEU A 196 -14.37 4.09 -5.41
CA LEU A 196 -14.98 5.41 -5.24
C LEU A 196 -14.80 6.19 -6.55
N GLY A 197 -15.80 6.14 -7.44
CA GLY A 197 -15.90 7.12 -8.51
C GLY A 197 -15.11 6.88 -9.79
N VAL A 198 -15.10 5.68 -10.36
CA VAL A 198 -14.82 5.53 -11.80
C VAL A 198 -16.14 5.73 -12.55
N THR A 199 -16.17 6.73 -13.43
CA THR A 199 -17.30 7.04 -14.31
C THR A 199 -17.73 5.78 -15.08
N GLY A 200 -18.96 5.28 -14.81
CA GLY A 200 -19.56 4.17 -15.56
C GLY A 200 -19.89 2.90 -14.75
N THR A 201 -19.29 2.65 -13.61
CA THR A 201 -19.74 1.63 -12.66
C THR A 201 -20.33 2.32 -11.43
N LYS A 202 -21.48 1.84 -10.93
CA LYS A 202 -22.11 2.39 -9.71
C LYS A 202 -21.07 2.31 -8.59
N ALA A 203 -20.51 3.47 -8.19
CA ALA A 203 -19.66 3.58 -7.01
C ALA A 203 -20.39 2.91 -5.84
N ALA A 204 -19.69 2.04 -5.11
CA ALA A 204 -20.29 1.47 -3.90
C ALA A 204 -20.56 2.63 -2.95
N ALA A 205 -21.80 2.72 -2.44
CA ALA A 205 -22.17 3.77 -1.50
C ALA A 205 -21.20 3.74 -0.30
N PRO A 206 -20.80 4.91 0.25
CA PRO A 206 -19.87 5.00 1.38
C PRO A 206 -20.26 4.08 2.56
N GLU A 207 -21.57 3.93 2.81
CA GLU A 207 -22.10 3.05 3.87
C GLU A 207 -21.78 1.57 3.60
N ARG A 208 -21.82 1.14 2.32
CA ARG A 208 -21.47 -0.23 1.94
C ARG A 208 -19.98 -0.51 2.16
N ILE A 209 -19.11 0.44 1.83
CA ILE A 209 -17.67 0.33 2.07
C ILE A 209 -17.40 0.24 3.57
N THR A 210 -18.01 1.13 4.35
CA THR A 210 -17.90 1.13 5.82
C THR A 210 -18.32 -0.20 6.41
N LYS A 211 -19.44 -0.76 5.96
CA LYS A 211 -19.94 -2.07 6.41
C LYS A 211 -18.93 -3.18 6.10
N LEU A 212 -18.43 -3.26 4.86
CA LEU A 212 -17.48 -4.29 4.44
C LEU A 212 -16.15 -4.19 5.19
N VAL A 213 -15.63 -2.99 5.40
CA VAL A 213 -14.39 -2.78 6.17
C VAL A 213 -14.58 -3.26 7.61
N ARG A 214 -15.73 -2.98 8.23
CA ARG A 214 -16.06 -3.49 9.58
C ARG A 214 -16.12 -5.02 9.60
N GLU A 215 -16.85 -5.63 8.67
CA GLU A 215 -16.92 -7.10 8.54
C GLU A 215 -15.53 -7.74 8.41
N ILE A 216 -14.63 -7.14 7.61
CA ILE A 216 -13.25 -7.62 7.48
C ILE A 216 -12.50 -7.46 8.81
N ARG A 217 -12.61 -6.31 9.47
CA ARG A 217 -11.95 -6.06 10.77
C ARG A 217 -12.42 -6.98 11.87
N ASP A 218 -13.68 -7.42 11.83
CA ASP A 218 -14.24 -8.37 12.82
C ASP A 218 -13.68 -9.80 12.62
N GLU A 219 -13.21 -10.13 11.40
CA GLU A 219 -12.64 -11.45 11.09
C GLU A 219 -11.10 -11.50 11.23
N THR A 220 -10.40 -10.36 11.47
CA THR A 220 -8.93 -10.34 11.50
C THR A 220 -8.35 -9.39 12.52
N ALA A 221 -7.16 -9.73 13.03
CA ALA A 221 -6.31 -8.81 13.82
C ALA A 221 -5.34 -7.99 12.94
N LEU A 222 -5.27 -8.27 11.62
CA LEU A 222 -4.46 -7.50 10.70
C LEU A 222 -5.06 -6.11 10.50
N PRO A 223 -4.24 -5.07 10.33
CA PRO A 223 -4.71 -3.76 9.89
C PRO A 223 -5.43 -3.86 8.55
N VAL A 224 -6.43 -3.03 8.31
CA VAL A 224 -7.15 -2.92 7.04
C VAL A 224 -6.87 -1.56 6.42
N GLY A 225 -6.14 -1.55 5.30
CA GLY A 225 -5.91 -0.36 4.50
C GLY A 225 -6.96 -0.21 3.41
N VAL A 226 -7.40 1.02 3.16
CA VAL A 226 -8.36 1.33 2.11
C VAL A 226 -7.72 2.28 1.11
N GLY A 227 -7.81 1.92 -0.16
CA GLY A 227 -7.32 2.72 -1.28
C GLY A 227 -8.32 2.75 -2.42
N PHE A 228 -8.16 3.71 -3.26
CA PHE A 228 -8.77 3.98 -4.54
C PHE A 228 -9.56 5.30 -4.60
N GLY A 229 -9.13 6.18 -5.53
CA GLY A 229 -9.83 7.43 -5.82
C GLY A 229 -9.71 8.53 -4.76
N ILE A 230 -8.89 8.33 -3.74
CA ILE A 230 -8.63 9.35 -2.72
C ILE A 230 -7.69 10.41 -3.30
N SER A 231 -8.13 11.66 -3.29
CA SER A 231 -7.40 12.77 -3.88
C SER A 231 -7.43 14.05 -3.03
N THR A 232 -8.32 14.11 -2.02
CA THR A 232 -8.46 15.28 -1.15
C THR A 232 -8.31 14.91 0.33
N PRO A 233 -7.94 15.89 1.18
CA PRO A 233 -7.88 15.67 2.63
C PRO A 233 -9.19 15.20 3.25
N GLU A 234 -10.34 15.69 2.76
CA GLU A 234 -11.67 15.32 3.26
C GLU A 234 -11.98 13.83 2.98
N GLN A 235 -11.61 13.37 1.78
CA GLN A 235 -11.73 11.95 1.43
C GLN A 235 -10.79 11.10 2.29
N ALA A 236 -9.55 11.56 2.50
CA ALA A 236 -8.59 10.88 3.36
C ALA A 236 -9.09 10.78 4.81
N ALA A 237 -9.65 11.86 5.37
CA ALA A 237 -10.25 11.86 6.70
C ALA A 237 -11.43 10.88 6.82
N SER A 238 -12.31 10.87 5.81
CA SER A 238 -13.46 9.96 5.78
C SER A 238 -13.03 8.49 5.75
N VAL A 239 -11.97 8.15 5.01
CA VAL A 239 -11.41 6.80 4.95
C VAL A 239 -10.65 6.47 6.25
N ALA A 240 -9.89 7.41 6.80
CA ALA A 240 -9.18 7.23 8.07
C ALA A 240 -10.14 6.91 9.24
N ALA A 241 -11.34 7.45 9.22
CA ALA A 241 -12.35 7.18 10.25
C ALA A 241 -12.80 5.71 10.31
N ILE A 242 -12.68 4.95 9.23
CA ILE A 242 -13.18 3.57 9.11
C ILE A 242 -12.10 2.52 8.91
N SER A 243 -10.85 2.92 8.60
CA SER A 243 -9.76 2.00 8.24
C SER A 243 -8.50 2.26 9.05
N ASP A 244 -7.53 1.35 9.01
CA ASP A 244 -6.25 1.47 9.69
C ASP A 244 -5.18 2.12 8.79
N ALA A 245 -5.44 2.24 7.47
CA ALA A 245 -4.57 2.94 6.53
C ALA A 245 -5.36 3.56 5.39
N VAL A 246 -4.86 4.71 4.92
CA VAL A 246 -5.34 5.47 3.77
C VAL A 246 -4.28 5.39 2.67
N ILE A 247 -4.62 4.75 1.55
CA ILE A 247 -3.67 4.52 0.46
C ILE A 247 -4.01 5.44 -0.71
N VAL A 248 -3.03 6.23 -1.15
CA VAL A 248 -3.22 7.27 -2.17
C VAL A 248 -2.23 7.07 -3.30
N GLY A 249 -2.74 6.78 -4.49
CA GLY A 249 -1.91 6.53 -5.69
C GLY A 249 -2.13 7.55 -6.78
N SER A 250 -3.26 7.45 -7.51
CA SER A 250 -3.49 8.18 -8.75
C SER A 250 -3.37 9.69 -8.63
N ALA A 251 -3.73 10.28 -7.48
CA ALA A 251 -3.58 11.71 -7.24
C ALA A 251 -2.10 12.14 -7.24
N LEU A 252 -1.22 11.35 -6.61
CA LEU A 252 0.22 11.61 -6.57
C LEU A 252 0.86 11.35 -7.94
N SER A 253 0.53 10.22 -8.59
CA SER A 253 1.03 9.90 -9.93
C SER A 253 0.62 10.96 -10.97
N LYS A 254 -0.56 11.56 -10.84
CA LYS A 254 -1.01 12.66 -11.69
C LYS A 254 -0.16 13.91 -11.51
N LEU A 255 0.20 14.28 -10.27
CA LEU A 255 1.11 15.40 -10.02
C LEU A 255 2.48 15.18 -10.65
N VAL A 256 3.02 13.96 -10.54
CA VAL A 256 4.28 13.59 -11.19
C VAL A 256 4.17 13.71 -12.71
N GLU A 257 3.08 13.26 -13.32
CA GLU A 257 2.84 13.32 -14.76
C GLU A 257 2.74 14.76 -15.29
N GLU A 258 2.01 15.63 -14.57
CA GLU A 258 1.67 16.99 -15.01
C GLU A 258 2.78 18.02 -14.67
N ALA A 259 3.75 17.67 -13.84
CA ALA A 259 4.80 18.58 -13.42
C ALA A 259 5.73 19.02 -14.56
N ALA A 260 6.05 20.30 -14.61
CA ALA A 260 6.94 20.88 -15.62
C ALA A 260 8.40 20.46 -15.44
N SER A 261 8.81 20.10 -14.23
CA SER A 261 10.16 19.65 -13.87
C SER A 261 10.11 18.64 -12.73
N ASP A 262 11.26 18.00 -12.45
CA ASP A 262 11.39 17.09 -11.31
C ASP A 262 11.23 17.83 -9.98
N ASP A 263 11.77 19.05 -9.87
CA ASP A 263 11.58 19.89 -8.68
C ASP A 263 10.11 20.18 -8.43
N ALA A 264 9.39 20.59 -9.46
CA ALA A 264 7.95 20.85 -9.38
C ALA A 264 7.16 19.57 -9.00
N ALA A 265 7.56 18.39 -9.50
CA ALA A 265 6.93 17.12 -9.12
C ALA A 265 7.15 16.82 -7.64
N VAL A 266 8.39 16.95 -7.16
CA VAL A 266 8.76 16.68 -5.76
C VAL A 266 8.02 17.62 -4.82
N ASP A 267 7.96 18.91 -5.11
CA ASP A 267 7.27 19.90 -4.28
C ASP A 267 5.75 19.65 -4.24
N ALA A 268 5.13 19.42 -5.40
CA ALA A 268 3.69 19.13 -5.47
C ALA A 268 3.29 17.85 -4.73
N VAL A 269 4.11 16.79 -4.84
CA VAL A 269 3.90 15.53 -4.13
C VAL A 269 4.08 15.73 -2.63
N ARG A 270 5.10 16.47 -2.19
CA ARG A 270 5.31 16.79 -0.76
C ARG A 270 4.10 17.53 -0.19
N ASP A 271 3.66 18.60 -0.86
CA ASP A 271 2.57 19.45 -0.38
C ASP A 271 1.24 18.69 -0.26
N LEU A 272 0.87 17.89 -1.27
CA LEU A 272 -0.34 17.08 -1.20
C LEU A 272 -0.20 16.01 -0.11
N SER A 273 0.93 15.33 -0.03
CA SER A 273 1.19 14.29 0.97
C SER A 273 1.08 14.82 2.40
N ALA A 274 1.63 16.00 2.68
CA ALA A 274 1.53 16.63 4.01
C ALA A 274 0.08 16.91 4.41
N ARG A 275 -0.74 17.45 3.49
CA ARG A 275 -2.17 17.70 3.72
C ARG A 275 -2.95 16.39 3.93
N LEU A 276 -2.66 15.36 3.14
CA LEU A 276 -3.29 14.04 3.27
C LEU A 276 -2.89 13.39 4.60
N LYS A 277 -1.61 13.43 4.97
CA LYS A 277 -1.16 12.90 6.27
C LYS A 277 -1.83 13.57 7.44
N GLN A 278 -1.97 14.89 7.42
CA GLN A 278 -2.69 15.61 8.48
C GLN A 278 -4.12 15.10 8.63
N ALA A 279 -4.80 14.80 7.52
CA ALA A 279 -6.17 14.31 7.50
C ALA A 279 -6.33 12.85 7.99
N THR A 280 -5.24 12.06 8.10
CA THR A 280 -5.31 10.70 8.65
C THR A 280 -5.27 10.64 10.18
N ARG A 281 -5.07 11.77 10.87
CA ARG A 281 -5.12 11.87 12.33
C ARG A 281 -6.59 11.94 12.79
N ARG A 282 -7.02 10.94 13.57
CA ARG A 282 -8.37 10.94 14.17
C ARG A 282 -8.35 11.86 15.38
N GLY A 283 -9.23 12.85 15.42
CA GLY A 283 -9.31 13.79 16.57
C GLY A 283 -8.51 15.09 16.44
N GLY A 284 -8.08 15.47 15.25
CA GLY A 284 -7.63 16.84 14.96
C GLY A 284 -8.82 17.82 15.01
N PRO A 285 -8.59 19.13 15.33
CA PRO A 285 -9.67 20.10 15.44
C PRO A 285 -10.43 20.17 14.12
N SER A 286 -11.77 19.99 14.23
CA SER A 286 -12.76 20.26 13.19
C SER A 286 -12.81 21.75 12.85
#